data_39f8e1de7ed2903672c40d2ea21d4114
#
_entry.id   39f8e1de7ed2903672c40d2ea21d4114
#
_cell.length_a   1.000
_cell.length_b   1.000
_cell.length_c   1.000
_cell.angle_alpha   90.00
_cell.angle_beta   90.00
_cell.angle_gamma   90.00
#
_symmetry.space_group_name_H-M   'P 1'
#
loop_
_entity.id
_entity.type
_entity.pdbx_description
1 polymer ?
#
loop_
_entity_poly.entity_id
_entity_poly.type
_entity_poly.pdbx_seq_one_letter_code
_entity_poly.pdbx_strand_id
1 'polypeptide(L)'
;MVATNLSYDHKPDSERERKRIEGGGGYVAPSRMPGVGFVGPARVWDRTRMFGLATSRSMGDTVYVGPNRSGVIAEPEVTSHRLDANDRYVIFGTDGVWDHVTSQEAVEIARRHPNPQKASEAIAQCARERWRRNGPMQDDITAVVVGLA
;
A
#
# COMPACT_ATOMS: atom_id res chain seq x y z
N MET A 1 -17.15 -16.15 -3.35
CA MET A 1 -15.85 -16.17 -2.64
C MET A 1 -15.68 -14.80 -2.03
N VAL A 2 -15.30 -14.72 -0.77
CA VAL A 2 -15.12 -13.46 -0.03
C VAL A 2 -13.63 -13.25 0.17
N ALA A 3 -13.15 -12.02 -0.04
CA ALA A 3 -11.77 -11.66 0.24
C ALA A 3 -11.57 -11.36 1.73
N THR A 4 -10.45 -11.81 2.28
CA THR A 4 -10.01 -11.47 3.64
C THR A 4 -8.64 -10.79 3.54
N ASN A 5 -8.54 -9.58 4.09
CA ASN A 5 -7.26 -8.90 4.14
C ASN A 5 -6.33 -9.58 5.16
N LEU A 6 -5.14 -9.97 4.73
CA LEU A 6 -4.12 -10.58 5.59
C LEU A 6 -3.12 -9.54 6.11
N SER A 7 -3.06 -8.37 5.49
CA SER A 7 -2.27 -7.22 5.93
C SER A 7 -2.99 -5.92 5.63
N TYR A 8 -2.55 -4.85 6.26
CA TYR A 8 -3.03 -3.49 6.03
C TYR A 8 -1.85 -2.58 5.70
N ASP A 9 -2.04 -1.69 4.74
CA ASP A 9 -1.01 -0.73 4.36
C ASP A 9 -0.69 0.21 5.51
N HIS A 10 0.60 0.41 5.76
CA HIS A 10 1.08 1.37 6.75
C HIS A 10 1.08 2.80 6.18
N LYS A 11 -0.12 3.33 5.90
CA LYS A 11 -0.27 4.71 5.40
C LYS A 11 -0.09 5.71 6.56
N PRO A 12 0.60 6.85 6.32
CA PRO A 12 0.89 7.85 7.36
C PRO A 12 -0.33 8.43 8.06
N ASP A 13 -1.47 8.49 7.38
CA ASP A 13 -2.72 9.05 7.88
C ASP A 13 -3.62 8.04 8.59
N SER A 14 -3.26 6.75 8.63
CA SER A 14 -3.97 5.81 9.49
C SER A 14 -3.78 6.22 10.96
N GLU A 15 -4.83 6.11 11.76
CA GLU A 15 -4.88 6.67 13.12
C GLU A 15 -3.69 6.25 13.99
N ARG A 16 -3.37 4.96 14.00
CA ARG A 16 -2.25 4.39 14.79
C ARG A 16 -0.89 4.93 14.34
N GLU A 17 -0.66 4.95 13.03
CA GLU A 17 0.60 5.39 12.44
C GLU A 17 0.79 6.90 12.62
N ARG A 18 -0.25 7.69 12.33
CA ARG A 18 -0.24 9.15 12.55
C ARG A 18 0.09 9.50 14.00
N LYS A 19 -0.61 8.87 14.96
CA LYS A 19 -0.38 9.11 16.39
C LYS A 19 1.06 8.82 16.81
N ARG A 20 1.66 7.73 16.30
CA ARG A 20 3.08 7.41 16.55
C ARG A 20 4.01 8.45 15.94
N ILE A 21 3.79 8.83 14.67
CA ILE A 21 4.62 9.77 13.93
C ILE A 21 4.60 11.15 14.60
N GLU A 22 3.42 11.67 14.87
CA GLU A 22 3.24 13.00 15.49
C GLU A 22 3.76 13.01 16.94
N GLY A 23 3.53 11.91 17.69
CA GLY A 23 4.09 11.73 19.04
C GLY A 23 5.64 11.65 19.05
N GLY A 24 6.25 11.20 17.96
CA GLY A 24 7.71 11.21 17.75
C GLY A 24 8.26 12.51 17.17
N GLY A 25 7.43 13.54 17.01
CA GLY A 25 7.82 14.85 16.46
C GLY A 25 7.84 14.92 14.94
N GLY A 26 7.30 13.91 14.26
CA GLY A 26 7.07 13.93 12.80
C GLY A 26 5.83 14.77 12.43
N TYR A 27 5.68 14.98 11.14
CA TYR A 27 4.54 15.73 10.58
C TYR A 27 3.90 14.94 9.44
N VAL A 28 2.58 14.80 9.47
CA VAL A 28 1.81 14.06 8.45
C VAL A 28 0.87 15.00 7.71
N ALA A 29 1.07 15.14 6.42
CA ALA A 29 0.18 15.89 5.53
C ALA A 29 0.37 15.45 4.06
N PRO A 30 -0.61 15.68 3.18
CA PRO A 30 -0.38 15.59 1.74
C PRO A 30 0.65 16.62 1.26
N SER A 31 1.18 16.43 0.06
CA SER A 31 2.04 17.42 -0.58
C SER A 31 1.30 18.74 -0.78
N ARG A 32 1.99 19.86 -0.62
CA ARG A 32 1.42 21.18 -0.91
C ARG A 32 1.95 21.71 -2.23
N MET A 33 1.06 21.98 -3.16
CA MET A 33 1.39 22.56 -4.45
C MET A 33 0.97 24.05 -4.46
N PRO A 34 1.89 24.98 -4.77
CA PRO A 34 1.58 26.41 -4.86
C PRO A 34 0.41 26.66 -5.82
N GLY A 35 -0.57 27.48 -5.41
CA GLY A 35 -1.75 27.82 -6.21
C GLY A 35 -2.84 26.75 -6.30
N VAL A 36 -2.55 25.51 -5.87
CA VAL A 36 -3.50 24.37 -5.93
C VAL A 36 -3.93 23.92 -4.53
N GLY A 37 -3.03 23.96 -3.54
CA GLY A 37 -3.29 23.49 -2.19
C GLY A 37 -2.66 22.13 -1.90
N PHE A 38 -3.34 21.30 -1.10
CA PHE A 38 -2.88 19.96 -0.78
C PHE A 38 -3.24 18.96 -1.89
N VAL A 39 -2.27 18.15 -2.30
CA VAL A 39 -2.42 17.17 -3.40
C VAL A 39 -1.77 15.84 -3.06
N GLY A 40 -2.36 14.77 -3.58
CA GLY A 40 -1.86 13.40 -3.44
C GLY A 40 -2.05 12.80 -2.04
N PRO A 41 -1.45 11.61 -1.78
CA PRO A 41 -1.58 10.90 -0.53
C PRO A 41 -0.87 11.63 0.62
N ALA A 42 -1.27 11.29 1.86
CA ALA A 42 -0.56 11.74 3.05
C ALA A 42 0.87 11.22 3.07
N ARG A 43 1.79 12.07 3.53
CA ARG A 43 3.22 11.77 3.64
C ARG A 43 3.72 12.08 5.04
N VAL A 44 4.73 11.33 5.46
CA VAL A 44 5.56 11.72 6.61
C VAL A 44 6.63 12.67 6.10
N TRP A 45 6.66 13.87 6.65
CA TRP A 45 7.65 14.88 6.28
C TRP A 45 8.82 14.88 7.25
N ASP A 46 10.02 15.03 6.73
CA ASP A 46 11.19 15.32 7.53
C ASP A 46 11.05 16.70 8.22
N ARG A 47 11.95 17.01 9.15
CA ARG A 47 11.90 18.29 9.88
C ARG A 47 12.04 19.52 9.00
N THR A 48 12.70 19.38 7.85
CA THR A 48 12.85 20.48 6.88
C THR A 48 11.63 20.66 6.00
N ARG A 49 10.73 19.66 5.97
CA ARG A 49 9.57 19.57 5.07
C ARG A 49 9.93 19.58 3.59
N MET A 50 11.15 19.22 3.26
CA MET A 50 11.62 19.13 1.87
C MET A 50 11.34 17.75 1.27
N PHE A 51 11.41 16.71 2.09
CA PHE A 51 11.24 15.32 1.65
C PHE A 51 10.04 14.68 2.37
N GLY A 52 9.16 14.07 1.60
CA GLY A 52 7.95 13.42 2.11
C GLY A 52 7.85 11.96 1.69
N LEU A 53 7.75 11.04 2.67
CA LEU A 53 7.62 9.60 2.47
C LEU A 53 6.13 9.20 2.52
N ALA A 54 5.63 8.48 1.53
CA ALA A 54 4.22 8.08 1.43
C ALA A 54 3.87 6.83 2.28
N THR A 55 4.85 6.26 2.98
CA THR A 55 4.64 5.16 3.93
C THR A 55 5.06 5.56 5.33
N SER A 56 4.49 4.95 6.35
CA SER A 56 4.82 5.20 7.76
C SER A 56 5.87 4.24 8.32
N ARG A 57 6.25 3.22 7.56
CA ARG A 57 7.30 2.26 7.93
C ARG A 57 8.23 2.01 6.77
N SER A 58 9.52 1.91 7.04
CA SER A 58 10.54 1.66 6.02
C SER A 58 11.80 1.09 6.65
N MET A 59 12.54 0.29 5.89
CA MET A 59 13.90 -0.13 6.22
C MET A 59 14.90 0.74 5.45
N GLY A 60 15.92 1.19 6.13
CA GLY A 60 16.91 2.10 5.55
C GLY A 60 16.54 3.56 5.81
N ASP A 61 15.92 4.21 4.88
CA ASP A 61 15.43 5.61 4.92
C ASP A 61 15.92 6.47 6.11
N THR A 62 17.23 6.56 6.26
CA THR A 62 17.91 7.08 7.46
C THR A 62 17.58 8.53 7.78
N VAL A 63 16.99 9.27 6.83
CA VAL A 63 16.47 10.62 7.05
C VAL A 63 15.23 10.60 7.93
N TYR A 64 14.45 9.53 7.91
CA TYR A 64 13.17 9.39 8.62
C TYR A 64 13.25 8.45 9.81
N VAL A 65 14.03 7.37 9.69
CA VAL A 65 14.16 6.31 10.70
C VAL A 65 15.20 6.67 11.75
N GLY A 66 14.89 6.50 13.03
CA GLY A 66 15.80 6.68 14.14
C GLY A 66 15.27 7.60 15.24
N PRO A 67 15.96 7.66 16.39
CA PRO A 67 15.54 8.47 17.51
C PRO A 67 15.51 9.97 17.16
N ASN A 68 14.47 10.64 17.61
CA ASN A 68 14.21 12.07 17.36
C ASN A 68 14.08 12.47 15.87
N ARG A 69 13.75 11.53 15.00
CA ARG A 69 13.47 11.81 13.58
C ARG A 69 11.96 11.91 13.35
N SER A 70 11.46 11.47 12.22
CA SER A 70 10.05 11.67 11.83
C SER A 70 9.07 10.63 12.38
N GLY A 71 9.50 9.71 13.26
CA GLY A 71 8.63 8.65 13.78
C GLY A 71 8.37 7.50 12.82
N VAL A 72 9.06 7.44 11.67
CA VAL A 72 9.06 6.24 10.80
C VAL A 72 9.87 5.14 11.47
N ILE A 73 9.35 3.92 11.46
CA ILE A 73 9.98 2.74 12.05
C ILE A 73 10.16 1.64 11.03
N ALA A 74 11.08 0.72 11.30
CA ALA A 74 11.30 -0.47 10.47
C ALA A 74 10.59 -1.72 11.02
N GLU A 75 9.90 -1.61 12.17
CA GLU A 75 9.23 -2.74 12.80
C GLU A 75 8.09 -3.25 11.92
N PRO A 76 8.10 -4.54 11.51
CA PRO A 76 7.03 -5.11 10.73
C PRO A 76 5.80 -5.39 11.60
N GLU A 77 4.63 -5.37 11.00
CA GLU A 77 3.44 -6.02 11.57
C GLU A 77 3.43 -7.48 11.11
N VAL A 78 3.31 -8.40 12.06
CA VAL A 78 3.32 -9.83 11.78
C VAL A 78 1.96 -10.41 12.11
N THR A 79 1.34 -11.04 11.12
CA THR A 79 0.09 -11.77 11.28
C THR A 79 0.28 -13.21 10.83
N SER A 80 -0.58 -14.10 11.31
CA SER A 80 -0.61 -15.49 10.85
C SER A 80 -2.04 -15.89 10.52
N HIS A 81 -2.21 -16.55 9.39
CA HIS A 81 -3.48 -17.12 8.96
C HIS A 81 -3.32 -18.62 8.74
N ARG A 82 -4.16 -19.41 9.41
CA ARG A 82 -4.18 -20.85 9.20
C ARG A 82 -5.04 -21.15 7.98
N LEU A 83 -4.42 -21.71 6.95
CA LEU A 83 -5.13 -22.10 5.74
C LEU A 83 -6.17 -23.18 6.03
N ASP A 84 -7.34 -23.05 5.41
CA ASP A 84 -8.39 -24.05 5.41
C ASP A 84 -8.87 -24.39 3.99
N ALA A 85 -9.81 -25.35 3.88
CA ALA A 85 -10.30 -25.82 2.58
C ALA A 85 -11.09 -24.77 1.76
N ASN A 86 -11.43 -23.62 2.35
CA ASN A 86 -12.10 -22.52 1.65
C ASN A 86 -11.13 -21.52 1.06
N ASP A 87 -9.87 -21.53 1.54
CA ASP A 87 -8.83 -20.69 1.01
C ASP A 87 -8.39 -21.20 -0.37
N ARG A 88 -8.55 -20.41 -1.39
CA ARG A 88 -8.27 -20.78 -2.78
C ARG A 88 -7.08 -20.07 -3.36
N TYR A 89 -6.85 -18.84 -2.92
CA TYR A 89 -5.79 -17.99 -3.44
C TYR A 89 -5.18 -17.18 -2.31
N VAL A 90 -3.88 -16.95 -2.40
CA VAL A 90 -3.21 -15.84 -1.71
C VAL A 90 -2.74 -14.87 -2.77
N ILE A 91 -3.11 -13.60 -2.62
CA ILE A 91 -2.82 -12.55 -3.60
C ILE A 91 -1.96 -11.49 -2.93
N PHE A 92 -0.81 -11.21 -3.52
CA PHE A 92 0.08 -10.13 -3.11
C PHE A 92 0.06 -9.05 -4.19
N GLY A 93 0.12 -7.81 -3.78
CA GLY A 93 0.23 -6.67 -4.68
C GLY A 93 1.01 -5.53 -4.05
N THR A 94 1.62 -4.70 -4.90
CA THR A 94 2.12 -3.38 -4.49
C THR A 94 0.95 -2.41 -4.37
N ASP A 95 1.18 -1.23 -3.80
CA ASP A 95 0.17 -0.17 -3.72
C ASP A 95 -0.29 0.28 -5.11
N GLY A 96 0.54 0.17 -6.15
CA GLY A 96 0.11 0.33 -7.54
C GLY A 96 -1.05 -0.58 -7.95
N VAL A 97 -1.27 -1.72 -7.27
CA VAL A 97 -2.48 -2.53 -7.40
C VAL A 97 -3.57 -2.03 -6.47
N TRP A 98 -3.27 -1.94 -5.16
CA TRP A 98 -4.27 -1.76 -4.12
C TRP A 98 -4.89 -0.36 -4.06
N ASP A 99 -4.24 0.65 -4.60
CA ASP A 99 -4.80 2.00 -4.74
C ASP A 99 -5.97 2.06 -5.74
N HIS A 100 -6.08 1.04 -6.62
CA HIS A 100 -7.10 1.01 -7.66
C HIS A 100 -7.92 -0.27 -7.75
N VAL A 101 -7.47 -1.37 -7.17
CA VAL A 101 -8.16 -2.68 -7.19
C VAL A 101 -8.42 -3.11 -5.76
N THR A 102 -9.66 -3.27 -5.38
CA THR A 102 -10.01 -3.76 -4.05
C THR A 102 -9.67 -5.25 -3.91
N SER A 103 -9.46 -5.70 -2.67
CA SER A 103 -9.19 -7.13 -2.39
C SER A 103 -10.29 -8.04 -2.93
N GLN A 104 -11.56 -7.60 -2.83
CA GLN A 104 -12.69 -8.38 -3.36
C GLN A 104 -12.64 -8.48 -4.88
N GLU A 105 -12.33 -7.41 -5.59
CA GLU A 105 -12.18 -7.42 -7.04
C GLU A 105 -11.00 -8.30 -7.48
N ALA A 106 -9.88 -8.25 -6.78
CA ALA A 106 -8.73 -9.10 -7.06
C ALA A 106 -9.08 -10.60 -6.96
N VAL A 107 -9.82 -10.99 -5.91
CA VAL A 107 -10.32 -12.36 -5.73
C VAL A 107 -11.31 -12.74 -6.85
N GLU A 108 -12.18 -11.84 -7.26
CA GLU A 108 -13.11 -12.10 -8.36
C GLU A 108 -12.41 -12.26 -9.72
N ILE A 109 -11.34 -11.47 -9.94
CA ILE A 109 -10.50 -11.63 -11.13
C ILE A 109 -9.80 -12.99 -11.08
N ALA A 110 -9.15 -13.33 -9.96
CA ALA A 110 -8.45 -14.60 -9.80
C ALA A 110 -9.38 -15.80 -10.05
N ARG A 111 -10.60 -15.76 -9.54
CA ARG A 111 -11.60 -16.82 -9.73
C ARG A 111 -11.95 -17.05 -11.21
N ARG A 112 -11.89 -16.04 -12.07
CA ARG A 112 -12.17 -16.16 -13.51
C ARG A 112 -10.98 -16.72 -14.29
N HIS A 113 -9.81 -16.81 -13.69
CA HIS A 113 -8.57 -17.26 -14.30
C HIS A 113 -7.98 -18.44 -13.52
N PRO A 114 -8.30 -19.70 -13.85
CA PRO A 114 -7.81 -20.87 -13.12
C PRO A 114 -6.28 -20.99 -13.06
N ASN A 115 -5.59 -20.42 -14.05
CA ASN A 115 -4.13 -20.36 -14.06
C ASN A 115 -3.67 -19.13 -13.24
N PRO A 116 -2.88 -19.31 -12.14
CA PRO A 116 -2.45 -18.23 -11.27
C PRO A 116 -1.65 -17.13 -11.98
N GLN A 117 -0.83 -17.50 -12.97
CA GLN A 117 -0.11 -16.53 -13.79
C GLN A 117 -1.06 -15.61 -14.56
N LYS A 118 -2.05 -16.18 -15.22
CA LYS A 118 -3.06 -15.39 -15.94
C LYS A 118 -3.90 -14.52 -14.99
N ALA A 119 -4.16 -15.02 -13.79
CA ALA A 119 -4.83 -14.25 -12.76
C ALA A 119 -4.00 -13.02 -12.33
N SER A 120 -2.69 -13.19 -12.10
CA SER A 120 -1.82 -12.07 -11.75
C SER A 120 -1.68 -11.04 -12.88
N GLU A 121 -1.55 -11.50 -14.12
CA GLU A 121 -1.53 -10.64 -15.31
C GLU A 121 -2.83 -9.82 -15.44
N ALA A 122 -3.99 -10.47 -15.22
CA ALA A 122 -5.29 -9.79 -15.29
C ALA A 122 -5.49 -8.75 -14.18
N ILE A 123 -5.02 -9.03 -12.95
CA ILE A 123 -5.06 -8.07 -11.84
C ILE A 123 -4.17 -6.86 -12.17
N ALA A 124 -2.93 -7.10 -12.60
CA ALA A 124 -2.01 -6.04 -12.96
C ALA A 124 -2.53 -5.18 -14.14
N GLN A 125 -3.15 -5.83 -15.13
CA GLN A 125 -3.77 -5.13 -16.25
C GLN A 125 -4.95 -4.27 -15.81
N CYS A 126 -5.82 -4.76 -14.93
CA CYS A 126 -6.94 -4.01 -14.37
C CYS A 126 -6.45 -2.75 -13.62
N ALA A 127 -5.43 -2.88 -12.78
CA ALA A 127 -4.82 -1.76 -12.08
C ALA A 127 -4.25 -0.73 -13.07
N ARG A 128 -3.49 -1.17 -14.07
CA ARG A 128 -2.88 -0.31 -15.10
C ARG A 128 -3.93 0.49 -15.88
N GLU A 129 -5.05 -0.14 -16.23
CA GLU A 129 -6.13 0.54 -16.95
C GLU A 129 -6.80 1.62 -16.09
N ARG A 130 -6.95 1.37 -14.80
CA ARG A 130 -7.52 2.34 -13.86
C ARG A 130 -6.57 3.52 -13.60
N TRP A 131 -5.28 3.27 -13.46
CA TRP A 131 -4.27 4.32 -13.40
C TRP A 131 -4.34 5.25 -14.61
N ARG A 132 -4.39 4.70 -15.82
CA ARG A 132 -4.49 5.48 -17.06
C ARG A 132 -5.76 6.34 -17.16
N ARG A 133 -6.88 5.87 -16.58
CA ARG A 133 -8.14 6.65 -16.56
C ARG A 133 -8.10 7.79 -15.54
N ASN A 134 -7.35 7.64 -14.47
CA ASN A 134 -7.33 8.59 -13.36
C ASN A 134 -6.26 9.69 -13.50
N GLY A 135 -5.46 9.67 -14.55
CA GLY A 135 -4.50 10.72 -14.84
C GLY A 135 -3.17 10.24 -15.42
N PRO A 136 -2.21 11.15 -15.61
CA PRO A 136 -0.91 10.83 -16.22
C PRO A 136 0.06 10.12 -15.26
N MET A 137 -0.19 10.19 -13.96
CA MET A 137 0.66 9.52 -12.98
C MET A 137 0.36 8.02 -12.99
N GLN A 138 1.41 7.20 -12.94
CA GLN A 138 1.34 5.77 -12.78
C GLN A 138 2.35 5.37 -11.70
N ASP A 139 2.03 4.28 -11.01
CA ASP A 139 2.95 3.66 -10.07
C ASP A 139 3.43 2.30 -10.61
N ASP A 140 4.44 1.72 -9.97
CA ASP A 140 4.92 0.38 -10.29
C ASP A 140 3.90 -0.67 -9.83
N ILE A 141 3.43 -1.47 -10.78
CA ILE A 141 2.35 -2.42 -10.55
C ILE A 141 2.91 -3.84 -10.56
N THR A 142 2.91 -4.46 -9.40
CA THR A 142 3.28 -5.87 -9.25
C THR A 142 2.13 -6.63 -8.60
N ALA A 143 1.74 -7.76 -9.18
CA ALA A 143 0.78 -8.69 -8.60
C ALA A 143 1.31 -10.12 -8.64
N VAL A 144 1.14 -10.86 -7.55
CA VAL A 144 1.45 -12.29 -7.46
C VAL A 144 0.23 -13.04 -6.96
N VAL A 145 -0.15 -14.10 -7.65
CA VAL A 145 -1.24 -14.98 -7.25
C VAL A 145 -0.70 -16.38 -6.97
N VAL A 146 -0.95 -16.87 -5.79
CA VAL A 146 -0.67 -18.26 -5.40
C VAL A 146 -1.99 -19.01 -5.33
N GLY A 147 -2.15 -20.03 -6.16
CA GLY A 147 -3.26 -20.96 -6.06
C GLY A 147 -3.01 -21.95 -4.93
N LEU A 148 -3.99 -22.15 -4.07
CA LEU A 148 -4.00 -23.16 -3.02
C LEU A 148 -4.77 -24.38 -3.51
N ALA A 149 -4.26 -25.56 -3.23
CA ALA A 149 -4.82 -26.84 -3.70
C ALA A 149 -6.08 -27.23 -2.91
#